data_4b8fab57ec469c7f92b05cd4c0803931
#
_entry.id   4b8fab57ec469c7f92b05cd4c0803931
#
_cell.length_a   1.000
_cell.length_b   1.000
_cell.length_c   1.000
_cell.angle_alpha   90.00
_cell.angle_beta   90.00
_cell.angle_gamma   90.00
#
_symmetry.space_group_name_H-M   'P 1'
#
loop_
_entity.id
_entity.type
_entity.pdbx_description
1 polymer ?
#
loop_
_entity_poly.entity_id
_entity_poly.type
_entity_poly.pdbx_seq_one_letter_code
_entity_poly.pdbx_strand_id
1 'polypeptide(L)'
;KIASAYSGMLYSYVAGFAKKEDIGRLDVMKQQLDEYDLPDKTYLQTKLALAYARCNEDIDQMITLLKKEIYNLPQGELWTLATSLDFVKKQGNKAQWQQVAELGDQFVEAAKAEDLKGYLKSYFSSFKKLASVGVYWEDLTLEQALKKAERGKRMVFVDCYTTWCGPCKYMTSNVFPQETVGDYFNPNFVCLKIDMEKGEGPELVKRYGIRAFPTRSEE
;
A
#
# COMPACT_ATOMS: atom_id res chain seq x y z
N LYS A 1 15.51 28.39 -13.07
CA LYS A 1 15.60 28.59 -11.61
C LYS A 1 14.21 28.73 -10.95
N ILE A 2 13.32 29.59 -11.49
CA ILE A 2 11.96 29.81 -10.93
C ILE A 2 11.15 28.52 -10.95
N ALA A 3 11.05 27.82 -12.10
CA ALA A 3 10.30 26.56 -12.23
C ALA A 3 10.82 25.47 -11.25
N SER A 4 12.13 25.38 -11.05
CA SER A 4 12.72 24.45 -10.10
C SER A 4 12.38 24.79 -8.64
N ALA A 5 12.34 26.08 -8.28
CA ALA A 5 11.93 26.51 -6.95
C ALA A 5 10.45 26.19 -6.70
N TYR A 6 9.57 26.48 -7.66
CA TYR A 6 8.15 26.11 -7.59
C TYR A 6 7.95 24.61 -7.44
N SER A 7 8.62 23.82 -8.26
CA SER A 7 8.55 22.38 -8.19
C SER A 7 8.96 21.85 -6.80
N GLY A 8 10.02 22.38 -6.21
CA GLY A 8 10.49 22.03 -4.87
C GLY A 8 9.50 22.42 -3.76
N MET A 9 8.89 23.61 -3.85
CA MET A 9 7.87 24.05 -2.90
C MET A 9 6.62 23.17 -2.98
N LEU A 10 6.09 22.94 -4.18
CA LEU A 10 4.93 22.07 -4.38
C LEU A 10 5.20 20.64 -3.94
N TYR A 11 6.41 20.14 -4.14
CA TYR A 11 6.83 18.83 -3.66
C TYR A 11 6.69 18.70 -2.15
N SER A 12 7.12 19.69 -1.36
CA SER A 12 7.00 19.65 0.09
C SER A 12 5.53 19.65 0.53
N TYR A 13 4.66 20.39 -0.14
CA TYR A 13 3.23 20.39 0.14
C TYR A 13 2.59 19.03 -0.13
N VAL A 14 2.88 18.43 -1.29
CA VAL A 14 2.38 17.08 -1.63
C VAL A 14 2.92 16.03 -0.66
N ALA A 15 4.18 16.13 -0.24
CA ALA A 15 4.81 15.21 0.72
C ALA A 15 4.20 15.24 2.15
N GLY A 16 3.23 16.13 2.40
CA GLY A 16 2.48 16.16 3.65
C GLY A 16 2.90 17.22 4.67
N PHE A 17 3.77 18.15 4.27
CA PHE A 17 4.11 19.33 5.11
C PHE A 17 3.07 20.45 5.00
N ALA A 18 2.11 20.32 4.06
CA ALA A 18 1.04 21.27 3.89
C ALA A 18 -0.08 21.09 4.92
N LYS A 19 -0.54 22.20 5.43
CA LYS A 19 -1.70 22.29 6.31
C LYS A 19 -2.80 23.08 5.63
N LYS A 20 -4.02 22.96 6.14
CA LYS A 20 -5.18 23.70 5.64
C LYS A 20 -4.98 25.22 5.60
N GLU A 21 -4.18 25.75 6.51
CA GLU A 21 -3.78 27.18 6.59
C GLU A 21 -2.89 27.62 5.40
N ASP A 22 -2.27 26.70 4.69
CA ASP A 22 -1.39 27.01 3.57
C ASP A 22 -2.12 27.22 2.23
N ILE A 23 -3.44 27.02 2.19
CA ILE A 23 -4.25 27.18 0.95
C ILE A 23 -4.04 28.56 0.33
N GLY A 24 -4.01 29.63 1.13
CA GLY A 24 -3.76 30.98 0.60
C GLY A 24 -2.40 31.14 -0.11
N ARG A 25 -1.38 30.37 0.30
CA ARG A 25 -0.09 30.34 -0.41
C ARG A 25 -0.20 29.60 -1.73
N LEU A 26 -0.98 28.52 -1.78
CA LEU A 26 -1.25 27.80 -3.03
C LEU A 26 -2.04 28.66 -4.01
N ASP A 27 -2.95 29.52 -3.54
CA ASP A 27 -3.69 30.46 -4.38
C ASP A 27 -2.75 31.47 -5.06
N VAL A 28 -1.79 32.02 -4.29
CA VAL A 28 -0.74 32.90 -4.85
C VAL A 28 0.11 32.16 -5.88
N MET A 29 0.52 30.92 -5.57
CA MET A 29 1.30 30.11 -6.51
C MET A 29 0.52 29.81 -7.79
N LYS A 30 -0.79 29.55 -7.70
CA LYS A 30 -1.66 29.33 -8.84
C LYS A 30 -1.69 30.56 -9.74
N GLN A 31 -1.95 31.74 -9.17
CA GLN A 31 -1.94 32.99 -9.92
C GLN A 31 -0.61 33.21 -10.66
N GLN A 32 0.50 33.02 -9.97
CA GLN A 32 1.82 33.17 -10.57
C GLN A 32 2.10 32.15 -11.69
N LEU A 33 1.63 30.89 -11.54
CA LEU A 33 1.73 29.88 -12.60
C LEU A 33 0.92 30.27 -13.84
N ASP A 34 -0.20 30.93 -13.66
CA ASP A 34 -1.03 31.39 -14.78
C ASP A 34 -0.39 32.60 -15.51
N GLU A 35 0.27 33.50 -14.76
CA GLU A 35 0.92 34.70 -15.29
C GLU A 35 2.26 34.41 -16.00
N TYR A 36 3.03 33.40 -15.55
CA TYR A 36 4.35 33.08 -16.09
C TYR A 36 4.32 31.95 -17.11
N ASP A 37 5.06 32.13 -18.22
CA ASP A 37 5.35 31.05 -19.17
C ASP A 37 6.54 30.22 -18.63
N LEU A 38 6.23 29.19 -17.83
CA LEU A 38 7.23 28.34 -17.22
C LEU A 38 7.38 27.02 -18.01
N PRO A 39 8.62 26.52 -18.16
CA PRO A 39 8.83 25.17 -18.66
C PRO A 39 8.12 24.17 -17.72
N ASP A 40 7.58 23.10 -18.32
CA ASP A 40 6.83 22.06 -17.61
C ASP A 40 5.57 22.54 -16.87
N LYS A 41 4.93 23.61 -17.35
CA LYS A 41 3.74 24.23 -16.74
C LYS A 41 2.65 23.20 -16.41
N THR A 42 2.37 22.26 -17.32
CA THR A 42 1.38 21.20 -17.11
C THR A 42 1.71 20.34 -15.90
N TYR A 43 2.98 19.97 -15.75
CA TYR A 43 3.42 19.20 -14.59
C TYR A 43 3.32 20.00 -13.28
N LEU A 44 3.68 21.27 -13.30
CA LEU A 44 3.53 22.17 -12.13
C LEU A 44 2.06 22.35 -11.74
N GLN A 45 1.15 22.43 -12.71
CA GLN A 45 -0.29 22.50 -12.47
C GLN A 45 -0.81 21.19 -11.82
N THR A 46 -0.34 20.03 -12.28
CA THR A 46 -0.66 18.74 -11.64
C THR A 46 -0.18 18.69 -10.19
N LYS A 47 1.05 19.12 -9.92
CA LYS A 47 1.58 19.21 -8.56
C LYS A 47 0.77 20.17 -7.69
N LEU A 48 0.38 21.30 -8.22
CA LEU A 48 -0.45 22.28 -7.52
C LEU A 48 -1.82 21.67 -7.16
N ALA A 49 -2.45 20.96 -8.10
CA ALA A 49 -3.72 20.28 -7.83
C ALA A 49 -3.58 19.20 -6.74
N LEU A 50 -2.50 18.41 -6.76
CA LEU A 50 -2.18 17.44 -5.71
C LEU A 50 -1.94 18.13 -4.35
N ALA A 51 -1.26 19.28 -4.33
CA ALA A 51 -1.03 20.05 -3.12
C ALA A 51 -2.36 20.56 -2.51
N TYR A 52 -3.27 21.07 -3.34
CA TYR A 52 -4.61 21.46 -2.89
C TYR A 52 -5.40 20.27 -2.32
N ALA A 53 -5.43 19.16 -3.04
CA ALA A 53 -6.12 17.94 -2.58
C ALA A 53 -5.54 17.46 -1.25
N ARG A 54 -4.21 17.51 -1.10
CA ARG A 54 -3.53 17.13 0.14
C ARG A 54 -3.83 18.07 1.30
N CYS A 55 -3.83 19.40 1.06
CA CYS A 55 -4.18 20.41 2.07
C CYS A 55 -5.62 20.27 2.55
N ASN A 56 -6.53 19.92 1.64
CA ASN A 56 -7.95 19.73 1.97
C ASN A 56 -8.25 18.32 2.51
N GLU A 57 -7.24 17.43 2.55
CA GLU A 57 -7.41 16.02 2.87
C GLU A 57 -8.44 15.30 1.97
N ASP A 58 -8.55 15.77 0.71
CA ASP A 58 -9.46 15.22 -0.29
C ASP A 58 -8.85 13.97 -0.92
N ILE A 59 -9.19 12.82 -0.31
CA ILE A 59 -8.67 11.51 -0.69
C ILE A 59 -9.08 11.16 -2.12
N ASP A 60 -10.32 11.39 -2.48
CA ASP A 60 -10.86 10.99 -3.79
C ASP A 60 -10.24 11.80 -4.93
N GLN A 61 -10.02 13.10 -4.70
CA GLN A 61 -9.32 13.95 -5.65
C GLN A 61 -7.84 13.54 -5.79
N MET A 62 -7.14 13.22 -4.68
CA MET A 62 -5.76 12.72 -4.74
C MET A 62 -5.66 11.43 -5.56
N ILE A 63 -6.54 10.46 -5.31
CA ILE A 63 -6.56 9.20 -6.06
C ILE A 63 -6.82 9.46 -7.54
N THR A 64 -7.79 10.32 -7.86
CA THR A 64 -8.15 10.65 -9.25
C THR A 64 -6.99 11.29 -10.01
N LEU A 65 -6.34 12.27 -9.41
CA LEU A 65 -5.19 12.96 -10.01
C LEU A 65 -4.00 12.01 -10.22
N LEU A 66 -3.68 11.18 -9.23
CA LEU A 66 -2.59 10.23 -9.33
C LEU A 66 -2.87 9.16 -10.39
N LYS A 67 -4.09 8.59 -10.44
CA LYS A 67 -4.48 7.63 -11.50
C LYS A 67 -4.30 8.21 -12.91
N LYS A 68 -4.66 9.47 -13.10
CA LYS A 68 -4.56 10.14 -14.40
C LYS A 68 -3.11 10.37 -14.83
N GLU A 69 -2.25 10.76 -13.91
CA GLU A 69 -0.93 11.29 -14.23
C GLU A 69 0.24 10.34 -13.94
N ILE A 70 -0.01 9.16 -13.36
CA ILE A 70 1.03 8.28 -12.81
C ILE A 70 2.14 7.93 -13.80
N TYR A 71 1.79 7.68 -15.07
CA TYR A 71 2.76 7.32 -16.11
C TYR A 71 3.56 8.53 -16.63
N ASN A 72 3.10 9.75 -16.33
CA ASN A 72 3.76 11.01 -16.68
C ASN A 72 4.63 11.55 -15.54
N LEU A 73 4.60 10.91 -14.36
CA LEU A 73 5.34 11.36 -13.19
C LEU A 73 6.84 11.04 -13.32
N PRO A 74 7.72 11.94 -12.85
CA PRO A 74 9.14 11.68 -12.78
C PRO A 74 9.47 10.49 -11.89
N GLN A 75 10.37 9.60 -12.32
CA GLN A 75 10.76 8.41 -11.58
C GLN A 75 11.24 8.72 -10.15
N GLY A 76 11.99 9.82 -9.96
CA GLY A 76 12.48 10.25 -8.66
C GLY A 76 11.40 10.72 -7.68
N GLU A 77 10.16 10.95 -8.14
CA GLU A 77 9.06 11.42 -7.31
C GLU A 77 8.04 10.34 -6.95
N LEU A 78 8.08 9.18 -7.62
CA LEU A 78 7.10 8.10 -7.42
C LEU A 78 7.00 7.66 -5.96
N TRP A 79 8.13 7.51 -5.26
CA TRP A 79 8.13 7.13 -3.85
C TRP A 79 7.44 8.18 -2.97
N THR A 80 7.78 9.44 -3.12
CA THR A 80 7.20 10.53 -2.32
C THR A 80 5.71 10.69 -2.59
N LEU A 81 5.31 10.58 -3.85
CA LEU A 81 3.89 10.64 -4.22
C LEU A 81 3.10 9.44 -3.68
N ALA A 82 3.70 8.23 -3.69
CA ALA A 82 3.09 7.07 -3.05
C ALA A 82 2.92 7.31 -1.54
N THR A 83 3.97 7.73 -0.85
CA THR A 83 3.93 7.94 0.61
C THR A 83 3.10 9.14 1.04
N SER A 84 2.80 10.08 0.13
CA SER A 84 1.84 11.15 0.39
C SER A 84 0.43 10.66 0.71
N LEU A 85 0.13 9.40 0.37
CA LEU A 85 -1.14 8.72 0.67
C LEU A 85 -1.22 8.13 2.10
N ASP A 86 -0.19 8.27 2.94
CA ASP A 86 -0.17 7.68 4.29
C ASP A 86 -1.35 8.11 5.18
N PHE A 87 -1.82 9.34 5.03
CA PHE A 87 -2.97 9.83 5.79
C PHE A 87 -4.26 9.04 5.48
N VAL A 88 -4.38 8.47 4.27
CA VAL A 88 -5.53 7.66 3.86
C VAL A 88 -5.68 6.40 4.72
N LYS A 89 -4.58 5.88 5.27
CA LYS A 89 -4.64 4.73 6.19
C LYS A 89 -5.45 5.04 7.47
N LYS A 90 -5.42 6.30 7.91
CA LYS A 90 -6.10 6.74 9.14
C LYS A 90 -7.47 7.35 8.88
N GLN A 91 -7.63 8.06 7.77
CA GLN A 91 -8.81 8.87 7.48
C GLN A 91 -9.72 8.24 6.42
N GLY A 92 -9.18 7.33 5.59
CA GLY A 92 -9.91 6.67 4.54
C GLY A 92 -10.82 5.56 5.04
N ASN A 93 -11.74 5.18 4.18
CA ASN A 93 -12.64 4.03 4.34
C ASN A 93 -12.19 2.85 3.46
N LYS A 94 -12.87 1.71 3.61
CA LYS A 94 -12.54 0.46 2.90
C LYS A 94 -12.52 0.62 1.38
N ALA A 95 -13.49 1.38 0.81
CA ALA A 95 -13.53 1.63 -0.63
C ALA A 95 -12.34 2.48 -1.10
N GLN A 96 -11.94 3.49 -0.34
CA GLN A 96 -10.76 4.31 -0.63
C GLN A 96 -9.46 3.52 -0.47
N TRP A 97 -9.34 2.65 0.54
CA TRP A 97 -8.20 1.74 0.67
C TRP A 97 -8.09 0.78 -0.52
N GLN A 98 -9.23 0.27 -1.01
CA GLN A 98 -9.26 -0.56 -2.22
C GLN A 98 -8.74 0.22 -3.44
N GLN A 99 -9.22 1.45 -3.65
CA GLN A 99 -8.78 2.29 -4.76
C GLN A 99 -7.29 2.63 -4.68
N VAL A 100 -6.75 2.88 -3.47
CA VAL A 100 -5.31 3.12 -3.27
C VAL A 100 -4.51 1.84 -3.49
N ALA A 101 -5.03 0.67 -3.11
CA ALA A 101 -4.38 -0.60 -3.38
C ALA A 101 -4.24 -0.86 -4.88
N GLU A 102 -5.30 -0.60 -5.66
CA GLU A 102 -5.28 -0.71 -7.14
C GLU A 102 -4.35 0.32 -7.78
N LEU A 103 -4.35 1.56 -7.29
CA LEU A 103 -3.40 2.59 -7.70
C LEU A 103 -1.95 2.15 -7.43
N GLY A 104 -1.72 1.41 -6.36
CA GLY A 104 -0.40 0.85 -6.03
C GLY A 104 0.16 -0.07 -7.10
N ASP A 105 -0.68 -0.86 -7.77
CA ASP A 105 -0.24 -1.71 -8.88
C ASP A 105 0.22 -0.86 -10.07
N GLN A 106 -0.45 0.27 -10.33
CA GLN A 106 -0.03 1.23 -11.37
C GLN A 106 1.29 1.94 -11.00
N PHE A 107 1.52 2.27 -9.72
CA PHE A 107 2.81 2.80 -9.25
C PHE A 107 3.95 1.82 -9.50
N VAL A 108 3.72 0.54 -9.23
CA VAL A 108 4.71 -0.52 -9.47
C VAL A 108 4.99 -0.68 -10.97
N GLU A 109 3.97 -0.61 -11.81
CA GLU A 109 4.10 -0.69 -13.27
C GLU A 109 4.86 0.52 -13.84
N ALA A 110 4.57 1.73 -13.36
CA ALA A 110 5.22 2.97 -13.77
C ALA A 110 6.70 3.05 -13.34
N ALA A 111 7.10 2.35 -12.28
CA ALA A 111 8.47 2.34 -11.79
C ALA A 111 9.40 1.54 -12.71
N LYS A 112 10.59 2.10 -13.02
CA LYS A 112 11.59 1.45 -13.87
C LYS A 112 12.61 0.62 -13.09
N ALA A 113 13.01 1.10 -11.90
CA ALA A 113 14.01 0.43 -11.08
C ALA A 113 13.38 -0.70 -10.24
N GLU A 114 14.00 -1.89 -10.22
CA GLU A 114 13.45 -3.08 -9.55
C GLU A 114 13.40 -2.93 -8.01
N ASP A 115 14.37 -2.27 -7.42
CA ASP A 115 14.36 -1.96 -5.99
C ASP A 115 13.20 -1.02 -5.64
N LEU A 116 12.93 0.01 -6.45
CA LEU A 116 11.78 0.90 -6.27
C LEU A 116 10.46 0.13 -6.37
N LYS A 117 10.33 -0.79 -7.34
CA LYS A 117 9.17 -1.67 -7.44
C LYS A 117 8.96 -2.50 -6.17
N GLY A 118 10.05 -3.03 -5.62
CA GLY A 118 10.02 -3.78 -4.35
C GLY A 118 9.51 -2.94 -3.18
N TYR A 119 10.02 -1.70 -3.04
CA TYR A 119 9.57 -0.78 -2.00
C TYR A 119 8.08 -0.39 -2.18
N LEU A 120 7.65 -0.06 -3.40
CA LEU A 120 6.26 0.27 -3.71
C LEU A 120 5.32 -0.90 -3.42
N LYS A 121 5.66 -2.13 -3.85
CA LYS A 121 4.89 -3.35 -3.52
C LYS A 121 4.72 -3.51 -2.01
N SER A 122 5.82 -3.37 -1.27
CA SER A 122 5.80 -3.47 0.20
C SER A 122 4.92 -2.39 0.83
N TYR A 123 5.02 -1.16 0.36
CA TYR A 123 4.24 -0.03 0.85
C TYR A 123 2.73 -0.23 0.63
N PHE A 124 2.33 -0.53 -0.62
CA PHE A 124 0.92 -0.69 -0.98
C PHE A 124 0.31 -2.00 -0.45
N SER A 125 1.11 -2.99 -0.04
CA SER A 125 0.60 -4.19 0.64
C SER A 125 -0.20 -3.84 1.91
N SER A 126 0.14 -2.74 2.58
CA SER A 126 -0.59 -2.24 3.74
C SER A 126 -2.02 -1.79 3.39
N PHE A 127 -2.22 -1.18 2.24
CA PHE A 127 -3.56 -0.79 1.75
C PHE A 127 -4.35 -2.01 1.28
N LYS A 128 -3.72 -2.97 0.59
CA LYS A 128 -4.35 -4.26 0.24
C LYS A 128 -4.86 -4.98 1.48
N LYS A 129 -4.09 -4.93 2.57
CA LYS A 129 -4.49 -5.49 3.85
C LYS A 129 -5.68 -4.76 4.48
N LEU A 130 -5.68 -3.43 4.51
CA LEU A 130 -6.79 -2.61 5.01
C LEU A 130 -8.07 -2.78 4.19
N ALA A 131 -7.95 -2.94 2.87
CA ALA A 131 -9.06 -3.15 1.96
C ALA A 131 -9.60 -4.58 1.97
N SER A 132 -8.86 -5.55 2.53
CA SER A 132 -9.22 -6.96 2.48
C SER A 132 -10.51 -7.24 3.23
N VAL A 133 -11.34 -8.09 2.62
CA VAL A 133 -12.46 -8.76 3.29
C VAL A 133 -11.97 -10.15 3.71
N GLY A 134 -12.03 -10.46 5.00
CA GLY A 134 -11.47 -11.68 5.54
C GLY A 134 -9.94 -11.61 5.77
N VAL A 135 -9.33 -12.79 5.97
CA VAL A 135 -7.90 -12.89 6.29
C VAL A 135 -7.06 -12.50 5.07
N TYR A 136 -6.16 -11.53 5.27
CA TYR A 136 -5.17 -11.14 4.27
C TYR A 136 -3.94 -12.04 4.36
N TRP A 137 -3.70 -12.84 3.31
CA TRP A 137 -2.57 -13.74 3.20
C TRP A 137 -1.37 -13.01 2.58
N GLU A 138 -0.25 -13.03 3.30
CA GLU A 138 1.00 -12.42 2.85
C GLU A 138 1.74 -13.39 1.91
N ASP A 139 2.27 -12.87 0.81
CA ASP A 139 3.14 -13.63 -0.09
C ASP A 139 4.60 -13.52 0.38
N LEU A 140 4.91 -14.23 1.46
CA LEU A 140 6.20 -14.21 2.14
C LEU A 140 6.61 -15.63 2.51
N THR A 141 7.92 -15.89 2.61
CA THR A 141 8.44 -17.08 3.30
C THR A 141 8.23 -16.96 4.81
N LEU A 142 8.27 -18.08 5.54
CA LEU A 142 8.16 -18.07 7.01
C LEU A 142 9.22 -17.16 7.64
N GLU A 143 10.47 -17.20 7.16
CA GLU A 143 11.56 -16.34 7.67
C GLU A 143 11.25 -14.85 7.47
N GLN A 144 10.75 -14.48 6.30
CA GLN A 144 10.36 -13.09 6.02
C GLN A 144 9.18 -12.64 6.89
N ALA A 145 8.21 -13.53 7.11
CA ALA A 145 7.06 -13.25 7.95
C ALA A 145 7.46 -13.07 9.41
N LEU A 146 8.36 -13.89 9.95
CA LEU A 146 8.90 -13.74 11.30
C LEU A 146 9.61 -12.40 11.49
N LYS A 147 10.48 -12.00 10.56
CA LYS A 147 11.14 -10.69 10.59
C LYS A 147 10.14 -9.52 10.53
N LYS A 148 9.07 -9.66 9.73
CA LYS A 148 8.00 -8.65 9.63
C LYS A 148 7.17 -8.59 10.92
N ALA A 149 6.85 -9.72 11.50
CA ALA A 149 6.08 -9.83 12.74
C ALA A 149 6.85 -9.22 13.93
N GLU A 150 8.14 -9.53 14.06
CA GLU A 150 9.02 -8.97 15.08
C GLU A 150 9.05 -7.43 15.05
N ARG A 151 9.28 -6.84 13.86
CA ARG A 151 9.28 -5.39 13.67
C ARG A 151 7.93 -4.75 14.02
N GLY A 152 6.83 -5.44 13.71
CA GLY A 152 5.46 -5.00 13.97
C GLY A 152 4.92 -5.38 15.34
N LYS A 153 5.69 -6.09 16.19
CA LYS A 153 5.24 -6.65 17.47
C LYS A 153 3.95 -7.45 17.32
N ARG A 154 3.90 -8.31 16.29
CA ARG A 154 2.77 -9.20 15.98
C ARG A 154 3.24 -10.64 15.98
N MET A 155 2.30 -11.59 16.03
CA MET A 155 2.56 -13.01 15.84
C MET A 155 2.48 -13.39 14.36
N VAL A 156 3.04 -14.54 13.99
CA VAL A 156 2.83 -15.16 12.68
C VAL A 156 1.76 -16.21 12.81
N PHE A 157 0.74 -16.14 11.95
CA PHE A 157 -0.25 -17.20 11.80
C PHE A 157 0.03 -17.97 10.52
N VAL A 158 0.17 -19.30 10.61
CA VAL A 158 0.41 -20.17 9.45
C VAL A 158 -0.74 -21.14 9.27
N ASP A 159 -1.48 -21.05 8.17
CA ASP A 159 -2.42 -22.09 7.73
C ASP A 159 -1.66 -23.14 6.92
N CYS A 160 -1.34 -24.25 7.59
CA CYS A 160 -0.66 -25.40 6.99
C CYS A 160 -1.69 -26.26 6.27
N TYR A 161 -1.70 -26.25 4.93
CA TYR A 161 -2.69 -26.97 4.14
C TYR A 161 -2.07 -27.93 3.11
N THR A 162 -2.90 -28.79 2.54
CA THR A 162 -2.61 -29.55 1.33
C THR A 162 -3.76 -29.40 0.31
N THR A 163 -3.47 -29.63 -0.96
CA THR A 163 -4.47 -29.43 -2.04
C THR A 163 -5.63 -30.43 -1.98
N TRP A 164 -5.46 -31.60 -1.38
CA TRP A 164 -6.48 -32.63 -1.21
C TRP A 164 -7.25 -32.55 0.11
N CYS A 165 -6.83 -31.68 1.04
CA CYS A 165 -7.43 -31.56 2.36
C CYS A 165 -8.84 -30.91 2.29
N GLY A 166 -9.88 -31.69 2.52
CA GLY A 166 -11.28 -31.22 2.50
C GLY A 166 -11.57 -30.14 3.55
N PRO A 167 -11.24 -30.35 4.84
CA PRO A 167 -11.42 -29.35 5.89
C PRO A 167 -10.64 -28.05 5.62
N CYS A 168 -9.45 -28.13 5.01
CA CYS A 168 -8.70 -26.92 4.62
C CYS A 168 -9.44 -26.09 3.58
N LYS A 169 -10.04 -26.76 2.56
CA LYS A 169 -10.88 -26.11 1.56
C LYS A 169 -12.08 -25.43 2.19
N TYR A 170 -12.75 -26.10 3.14
CA TYR A 170 -13.86 -25.52 3.87
C TYR A 170 -13.46 -24.24 4.61
N MET A 171 -12.35 -24.26 5.36
CA MET A 171 -11.84 -23.08 6.05
C MET A 171 -11.53 -21.92 5.07
N THR A 172 -10.89 -22.25 3.95
CA THR A 172 -10.52 -21.27 2.92
C THR A 172 -11.76 -20.62 2.28
N SER A 173 -12.82 -21.39 2.07
CA SER A 173 -14.01 -20.91 1.36
C SER A 173 -15.07 -20.28 2.27
N ASN A 174 -15.14 -20.68 3.54
CA ASN A 174 -16.27 -20.35 4.41
C ASN A 174 -15.87 -19.59 5.69
N VAL A 175 -14.65 -19.72 6.17
CA VAL A 175 -14.24 -19.12 7.44
C VAL A 175 -13.32 -17.92 7.22
N PHE A 176 -12.22 -18.12 6.55
CA PHE A 176 -11.23 -17.04 6.33
C PHE A 176 -11.73 -15.85 5.50
N PRO A 177 -12.72 -15.98 4.57
CA PRO A 177 -13.27 -14.85 3.87
C PRO A 177 -14.23 -13.98 4.71
N GLN A 178 -14.61 -14.41 5.91
CA GLN A 178 -15.52 -13.64 6.77
C GLN A 178 -14.85 -12.35 7.27
N GLU A 179 -15.58 -11.25 7.20
CA GLU A 179 -15.11 -9.93 7.62
C GLU A 179 -14.67 -9.92 9.10
N THR A 180 -15.47 -10.50 9.97
CA THR A 180 -15.17 -10.61 11.41
C THR A 180 -13.88 -11.39 11.68
N VAL A 181 -13.57 -12.40 10.86
CA VAL A 181 -12.32 -13.16 10.96
C VAL A 181 -11.16 -12.31 10.47
N GLY A 182 -11.31 -11.62 9.34
CA GLY A 182 -10.29 -10.69 8.83
C GLY A 182 -9.99 -9.55 9.79
N ASP A 183 -11.02 -8.95 10.40
CA ASP A 183 -10.89 -7.86 11.36
C ASP A 183 -10.09 -8.27 12.61
N TYR A 184 -10.19 -9.54 13.03
CA TYR A 184 -9.38 -10.06 14.11
C TYR A 184 -7.96 -10.43 13.66
N PHE A 185 -7.81 -11.16 12.53
CA PHE A 185 -6.52 -11.67 12.11
C PHE A 185 -5.59 -10.59 11.56
N ASN A 186 -6.10 -9.70 10.72
CA ASN A 186 -5.26 -8.74 10.00
C ASN A 186 -4.47 -7.76 10.88
N PRO A 187 -5.00 -7.18 11.97
CA PRO A 187 -4.21 -6.33 12.86
C PRO A 187 -3.23 -7.12 13.75
N ASN A 188 -3.58 -8.35 14.15
CA ASN A 188 -2.86 -9.10 15.17
C ASN A 188 -1.77 -10.02 14.61
N PHE A 189 -1.92 -10.50 13.36
CA PHE A 189 -1.02 -11.50 12.78
C PHE A 189 -0.43 -11.06 11.44
N VAL A 190 0.74 -11.61 11.12
CA VAL A 190 1.24 -11.79 9.77
C VAL A 190 0.77 -13.18 9.32
N CYS A 191 -0.21 -13.23 8.41
CA CYS A 191 -0.86 -14.47 8.04
C CYS A 191 -0.22 -15.09 6.80
N LEU A 192 0.19 -16.34 6.90
CA LEU A 192 0.71 -17.16 5.81
C LEU A 192 -0.21 -18.34 5.53
N LYS A 193 -0.25 -18.72 4.25
CA LYS A 193 -0.93 -19.93 3.80
C LYS A 193 0.06 -20.76 3.00
N ILE A 194 0.51 -21.88 3.56
CA ILE A 194 1.61 -22.67 3.02
C ILE A 194 1.14 -24.06 2.65
N ASP A 195 1.38 -24.44 1.38
CA ASP A 195 1.15 -25.82 0.91
C ASP A 195 2.27 -26.72 1.47
N MET A 196 1.89 -27.63 2.35
CA MET A 196 2.84 -28.51 3.06
C MET A 196 3.50 -29.55 2.16
N GLU A 197 3.05 -29.68 0.91
CA GLU A 197 3.63 -30.58 -0.09
C GLU A 197 4.54 -29.86 -1.08
N LYS A 198 4.61 -28.51 -1.03
CA LYS A 198 5.36 -27.68 -1.98
C LYS A 198 6.22 -26.62 -1.31
N GLY A 199 7.22 -26.15 -2.08
CA GLY A 199 8.09 -25.06 -1.62
C GLY A 199 8.78 -25.38 -0.29
N GLU A 200 8.64 -24.50 0.69
CA GLU A 200 9.19 -24.68 2.05
C GLU A 200 8.36 -25.65 2.93
N GLY A 201 7.13 -26.00 2.49
CA GLY A 201 6.20 -26.82 3.28
C GLY A 201 6.77 -28.14 3.79
N PRO A 202 7.43 -29.00 2.96
CA PRO A 202 7.98 -30.26 3.43
C PRO A 202 9.02 -30.13 4.54
N GLU A 203 9.80 -29.05 4.52
CA GLU A 203 10.76 -28.76 5.59
C GLU A 203 10.04 -28.36 6.88
N LEU A 204 9.01 -27.52 6.77
CA LEU A 204 8.18 -27.10 7.92
C LEU A 204 7.45 -28.28 8.56
N VAL A 205 6.93 -29.22 7.76
CA VAL A 205 6.33 -30.47 8.27
C VAL A 205 7.30 -31.21 9.18
N LYS A 206 8.56 -31.37 8.77
CA LYS A 206 9.59 -32.04 9.57
C LYS A 206 9.96 -31.23 10.80
N ARG A 207 10.19 -29.93 10.64
CA ARG A 207 10.64 -29.02 11.70
C ARG A 207 9.65 -28.90 12.84
N TYR A 208 8.35 -28.76 12.51
CA TYR A 208 7.28 -28.56 13.48
C TYR A 208 6.49 -29.82 13.78
N GLY A 209 6.86 -30.99 13.25
CA GLY A 209 6.22 -32.26 13.51
C GLY A 209 4.75 -32.32 13.09
N ILE A 210 4.38 -31.66 11.99
CA ILE A 210 3.00 -31.58 11.51
C ILE A 210 2.55 -32.95 11.02
N ARG A 211 1.43 -33.49 11.59
CA ARG A 211 0.95 -34.85 11.31
C ARG A 211 -0.45 -34.92 10.73
N ALA A 212 -1.15 -33.82 10.70
CA ALA A 212 -2.54 -33.73 10.19
C ALA A 212 -2.80 -32.38 9.54
N PHE A 213 -3.84 -32.31 8.69
CA PHE A 213 -4.25 -31.08 8.02
C PHE A 213 -5.77 -30.86 8.23
N PRO A 214 -6.20 -29.62 8.49
CA PRO A 214 -5.38 -28.43 8.69
C PRO A 214 -4.67 -28.44 10.04
N THR A 215 -3.43 -28.01 10.07
CA THR A 215 -2.73 -27.61 11.30
C THR A 215 -2.46 -26.12 11.26
N ARG A 216 -2.63 -25.46 12.41
CA ARG A 216 -2.35 -24.02 12.57
C ARG A 216 -1.40 -23.84 13.71
N SER A 217 -0.44 -22.96 13.51
CA SER A 217 0.55 -22.59 14.51
C SER A 217 0.61 -21.08 14.65
N GLU A 218 0.86 -20.60 15.87
CA GLU A 218 1.13 -19.20 16.21
C GLU A 218 2.54 -19.12 16.79
N GLU A 219 3.40 -18.28 16.20
CA GLU A 219 4.77 -18.01 16.66
C GLU A 219 5.04 -16.51 16.79
#